data_2be7a4b8edf359df0998d9efdc990837
#
_entry.id   2be7a4b8edf359df0998d9efdc990837
#
_cell.length_a   1.000
_cell.length_b   1.000
_cell.length_c   1.000
_cell.angle_alpha   90.00
_cell.angle_beta   90.00
_cell.angle_gamma   90.00
#
_symmetry.space_group_name_H-M   'P 1'
#
loop_
_entity.id
_entity.type
_entity.pdbx_description
1 polymer ?
#
loop_
_entity_poly.entity_id
_entity_poly.type
_entity_poly.pdbx_seq_one_letter_code
_entity_poly.pdbx_strand_id
1 'polypeptide(L)'
;ADVGGSYAAGGYAGNRTRYAMSPGLVADAEGSEARTLHLGVDLWLSAGSSVHAVLPGRVHSCRDNAAFGDYGPTIVLEHTLEVCRFYTLYGHLARESLIASPVGRVLEAGELLGWLGTPEVNVGWPPHLHCQIITDLLGYVGDYPGVCRPSEAEQWLARCPDPNLLLR
;
A
#
# COMPACT_ATOMS: atom_id res chain seq x y z
N ALA A 1 -8.47 -6.54 -23.05
CA ALA A 1 -8.37 -5.19 -23.59
C ALA A 1 -7.04 -4.62 -23.12
N ASP A 2 -6.16 -4.37 -24.07
CA ASP A 2 -4.84 -3.81 -23.85
C ASP A 2 -5.00 -2.36 -23.38
N VAL A 3 -4.80 -2.11 -22.09
CA VAL A 3 -4.71 -0.76 -21.54
C VAL A 3 -3.27 -0.27 -21.77
N GLY A 4 -3.01 0.22 -22.97
CA GLY A 4 -1.75 0.84 -23.36
C GLY A 4 -1.48 2.16 -22.62
N GLY A 5 -1.34 2.09 -21.29
CA GLY A 5 -0.92 3.19 -20.44
C GLY A 5 0.50 2.96 -19.96
N SER A 6 1.41 3.88 -20.20
CA SER A 6 2.71 3.89 -19.57
C SER A 6 2.55 4.22 -18.10
N TYR A 7 2.99 3.34 -17.23
CA TYR A 7 3.12 3.59 -15.78
C TYR A 7 4.60 3.67 -15.39
N ALA A 8 4.90 4.49 -14.39
CA ALA A 8 6.20 4.48 -13.75
C ALA A 8 6.07 3.64 -12.46
N ALA A 9 7.03 2.76 -12.20
CA ALA A 9 7.07 1.96 -10.99
C ALA A 9 8.20 2.44 -10.07
N GLY A 10 7.88 2.62 -8.79
CA GLY A 10 8.85 2.94 -7.74
C GLY A 10 9.24 1.68 -6.96
N GLY A 11 10.57 1.46 -6.80
CA GLY A 11 11.14 0.20 -6.36
C GLY A 11 10.84 -0.21 -4.92
N TYR A 12 10.64 -1.51 -4.72
CA TYR A 12 10.69 -2.21 -3.45
C TYR A 12 12.10 -2.13 -2.82
N ALA A 13 12.16 -2.05 -1.49
CA ALA A 13 13.40 -1.90 -0.69
C ALA A 13 14.26 -0.68 -1.08
N GLY A 14 13.67 0.28 -1.80
CA GLY A 14 14.34 1.52 -2.19
C GLY A 14 14.45 2.50 -1.03
N ASN A 15 15.62 3.12 -0.87
CA ASN A 15 15.78 4.20 0.12
C ASN A 15 15.17 5.50 -0.44
N ARG A 16 14.12 5.99 0.21
CA ARG A 16 13.36 7.19 -0.15
C ARG A 16 13.77 8.37 0.72
N THR A 17 14.89 9.01 0.40
CA THR A 17 15.39 10.18 1.16
C THR A 17 14.38 11.34 1.25
N ARG A 18 13.44 11.45 0.31
CA ARG A 18 12.32 12.41 0.37
C ARG A 18 11.46 12.24 1.63
N TYR A 19 11.30 11.02 2.14
CA TYR A 19 10.54 10.74 3.34
C TYR A 19 11.19 11.29 4.61
N ALA A 20 12.52 11.46 4.61
CA ALA A 20 13.22 12.10 5.71
C ALA A 20 12.80 13.57 5.95
N MET A 21 12.12 14.18 4.98
CA MET A 21 11.61 15.55 5.07
C MET A 21 10.11 15.62 5.45
N SER A 22 9.44 14.47 5.57
CA SER A 22 8.00 14.40 5.89
C SER A 22 7.80 14.30 7.40
N PRO A 23 7.07 15.23 8.04
CA PRO A 23 6.95 15.30 9.52
C PRO A 23 6.46 14.01 10.18
N GLY A 24 5.60 13.22 9.52
CA GLY A 24 5.09 11.95 10.04
C GLY A 24 6.04 10.75 9.87
N LEU A 25 7.13 10.91 9.09
CA LEU A 25 8.11 9.86 8.79
C LEU A 25 9.50 10.17 9.37
N VAL A 26 9.65 11.39 9.90
CA VAL A 26 10.87 11.82 10.59
C VAL A 26 11.00 11.06 11.92
N ALA A 27 12.21 10.96 12.37
CA ALA A 27 12.61 10.39 13.64
C ALA A 27 11.68 10.80 14.81
N ASP A 28 11.25 9.80 15.60
CA ASP A 28 10.38 10.00 16.77
C ASP A 28 11.08 10.78 17.91
N ALA A 29 12.41 11.00 17.79
CA ALA A 29 13.22 11.81 18.71
C ALA A 29 14.40 12.41 17.94
N GLU A 30 14.92 13.55 18.46
CA GLU A 30 16.09 14.22 17.91
C GLU A 30 17.29 13.25 17.85
N GLY A 31 17.81 13.00 16.63
CA GLY A 31 18.92 12.08 16.38
C GLY A 31 18.51 10.63 16.08
N SER A 32 17.22 10.28 16.06
CA SER A 32 16.79 8.95 15.63
C SER A 32 16.81 8.81 14.10
N GLU A 33 17.04 7.59 13.61
CA GLU A 33 17.08 7.26 12.18
C GLU A 33 15.69 7.42 11.54
N ALA A 34 15.61 8.13 10.41
CA ALA A 34 14.36 8.32 9.68
C ALA A 34 13.90 7.02 8.99
N ARG A 35 12.57 6.84 8.86
CA ARG A 35 11.96 5.73 8.11
C ARG A 35 12.02 6.06 6.63
N THR A 36 12.97 5.50 5.91
CA THR A 36 13.21 5.80 4.48
C THR A 36 13.19 4.58 3.59
N LEU A 37 13.25 3.37 4.15
CA LEU A 37 13.23 2.13 3.37
C LEU A 37 11.79 1.74 3.03
N HIS A 38 11.48 1.68 1.73
CA HIS A 38 10.13 1.40 1.22
C HIS A 38 9.79 -0.09 1.26
N LEU A 39 8.65 -0.46 1.84
CA LEU A 39 8.22 -1.84 2.05
C LEU A 39 7.24 -2.35 1.00
N GLY A 40 6.89 -1.54 0.02
CA GLY A 40 6.00 -1.85 -1.08
C GLY A 40 6.55 -1.41 -2.42
N VAL A 41 5.70 -1.39 -3.43
CA VAL A 41 5.94 -0.76 -4.73
C VAL A 41 4.92 0.34 -4.96
N ASP A 42 5.34 1.43 -5.64
CA ASP A 42 4.43 2.48 -6.07
C ASP A 42 4.26 2.42 -7.58
N LEU A 43 3.01 2.40 -8.01
CA LEU A 43 2.62 2.43 -9.42
C LEU A 43 1.95 3.78 -9.71
N TRP A 44 2.63 4.61 -10.50
CA TRP A 44 2.20 5.98 -10.81
C TRP A 44 1.22 5.98 -11.99
N LEU A 45 -0.03 6.34 -11.72
CA LEU A 45 -1.13 6.36 -12.67
C LEU A 45 -2.00 7.60 -12.37
N SER A 46 -2.89 7.96 -13.30
CA SER A 46 -3.81 9.07 -13.08
C SER A 46 -4.81 8.81 -11.97
N ALA A 47 -5.24 9.86 -11.27
CA ALA A 47 -6.39 9.77 -10.38
C ALA A 47 -7.62 9.19 -11.11
N GLY A 48 -8.41 8.37 -10.43
CA GLY A 48 -9.54 7.67 -11.00
C GLY A 48 -9.18 6.39 -11.78
N SER A 49 -7.90 6.06 -11.95
CA SER A 49 -7.50 4.77 -12.52
C SER A 49 -8.05 3.62 -11.67
N SER A 50 -8.58 2.59 -12.33
CA SER A 50 -9.12 1.42 -11.63
C SER A 50 -8.00 0.58 -11.01
N VAL A 51 -8.25 0.11 -9.80
CA VAL A 51 -7.39 -0.81 -9.05
C VAL A 51 -8.12 -2.12 -8.90
N HIS A 52 -7.45 -3.21 -9.22
CA HIS A 52 -8.03 -4.55 -9.23
C HIS A 52 -7.32 -5.45 -8.23
N ALA A 53 -8.03 -6.42 -7.64
CA ALA A 53 -7.45 -7.42 -6.77
C ALA A 53 -6.45 -8.28 -7.57
N VAL A 54 -5.21 -8.39 -7.10
CA VAL A 54 -4.17 -9.16 -7.81
C VAL A 54 -4.38 -10.68 -7.66
N LEU A 55 -5.04 -11.11 -6.58
CA LEU A 55 -5.37 -12.50 -6.27
C LEU A 55 -6.77 -12.56 -5.64
N PRO A 56 -7.44 -13.74 -5.65
CA PRO A 56 -8.67 -13.93 -4.90
C PRO A 56 -8.44 -13.65 -3.43
N GLY A 57 -9.38 -12.96 -2.79
CA GLY A 57 -9.24 -12.60 -1.37
C GLY A 57 -10.50 -12.01 -0.77
N ARG A 58 -10.41 -11.69 0.52
CA ARG A 58 -11.48 -11.04 1.28
C ARG A 58 -10.96 -9.71 1.84
N VAL A 59 -11.77 -8.67 1.76
CA VAL A 59 -11.44 -7.40 2.44
C VAL A 59 -11.35 -7.66 3.95
N HIS A 60 -10.13 -7.66 4.47
CA HIS A 60 -9.84 -7.82 5.89
C HIS A 60 -10.19 -6.54 6.65
N SER A 61 -9.73 -5.41 6.16
CA SER A 61 -9.93 -4.12 6.79
C SER A 61 -9.78 -2.98 5.78
N CYS A 62 -10.37 -1.84 6.10
CA CYS A 62 -10.20 -0.61 5.36
C CYS A 62 -10.22 0.60 6.30
N ARG A 63 -9.54 1.68 5.91
CA ARG A 63 -9.45 2.91 6.70
C ARG A 63 -9.07 4.10 5.81
N ASP A 64 -9.53 5.31 6.16
CA ASP A 64 -9.00 6.57 5.63
C ASP A 64 -7.88 7.06 6.57
N ASN A 65 -6.63 6.82 6.18
CA ASN A 65 -5.43 7.21 6.92
C ASN A 65 -5.03 8.63 6.50
N ALA A 66 -5.79 9.62 6.98
CA ALA A 66 -5.72 11.01 6.52
C ALA A 66 -4.63 11.86 7.19
N ALA A 67 -3.71 11.26 7.96
CA ALA A 67 -2.58 11.98 8.53
C ALA A 67 -1.59 12.40 7.43
N PHE A 68 -0.93 13.54 7.63
CA PHE A 68 0.05 14.03 6.65
C PHE A 68 1.18 13.00 6.41
N GLY A 69 1.44 12.69 5.14
CA GLY A 69 2.47 11.72 4.74
C GLY A 69 2.05 10.25 4.82
N ASP A 70 0.79 9.99 5.17
CA ASP A 70 0.21 8.65 5.26
C ASP A 70 -0.41 8.22 3.91
N TYR A 71 -1.18 7.14 3.88
CA TYR A 71 -1.74 6.50 2.69
C TYR A 71 -3.06 7.10 2.17
N GLY A 72 -3.76 7.93 2.96
CA GLY A 72 -5.16 8.21 2.67
C GLY A 72 -6.04 6.94 2.74
N PRO A 73 -7.09 6.84 1.89
CA PRO A 73 -7.94 5.66 1.86
C PRO A 73 -7.16 4.39 1.48
N THR A 74 -7.29 3.38 2.33
CA THR A 74 -6.50 2.14 2.28
C THR A 74 -7.40 0.93 2.45
N ILE A 75 -7.15 -0.12 1.66
CA ILE A 75 -7.81 -1.42 1.75
C ILE A 75 -6.74 -2.50 1.94
N VAL A 76 -6.98 -3.41 2.88
CA VAL A 76 -6.18 -4.62 3.10
C VAL A 76 -7.02 -5.83 2.73
N LEU A 77 -6.52 -6.65 1.80
CA LEU A 77 -7.10 -7.95 1.46
C LEU A 77 -6.39 -9.06 2.21
N GLU A 78 -7.14 -10.00 2.74
CA GLU A 78 -6.64 -11.29 3.23
C GLU A 78 -6.72 -12.32 2.10
N HIS A 79 -5.65 -13.06 1.90
CA HIS A 79 -5.54 -14.15 0.94
C HIS A 79 -5.22 -15.46 1.67
N THR A 80 -5.74 -16.56 1.12
CA THR A 80 -5.37 -17.90 1.56
C THR A 80 -4.94 -18.69 0.32
N LEU A 81 -3.68 -19.09 0.29
CA LEU A 81 -3.12 -19.94 -0.76
C LEU A 81 -2.66 -21.24 -0.11
N GLU A 82 -3.37 -22.33 -0.40
CA GLU A 82 -3.19 -23.62 0.28
C GLU A 82 -3.34 -23.48 1.81
N VAL A 83 -2.24 -23.58 2.55
CA VAL A 83 -2.19 -23.43 4.02
C VAL A 83 -1.59 -22.10 4.47
N CYS A 84 -1.13 -21.26 3.52
CA CYS A 84 -0.50 -19.97 3.80
C CYS A 84 -1.53 -18.85 3.76
N ARG A 85 -1.59 -18.07 4.84
CA ARG A 85 -2.34 -16.81 4.90
C ARG A 85 -1.37 -15.64 4.80
N PHE A 86 -1.73 -14.66 3.97
CA PHE A 86 -0.99 -13.42 3.81
C PHE A 86 -1.96 -12.30 3.38
N TYR A 87 -1.47 -11.10 3.26
CA TYR A 87 -2.28 -9.93 2.98
C TYR A 87 -1.65 -9.09 1.87
N THR A 88 -2.52 -8.36 1.15
CA THR A 88 -2.07 -7.27 0.27
C THR A 88 -2.71 -5.96 0.72
N LEU A 89 -1.91 -4.91 0.79
CA LEU A 89 -2.35 -3.56 1.10
C LEU A 89 -2.36 -2.72 -0.18
N TYR A 90 -3.43 -1.96 -0.35
CA TYR A 90 -3.64 -1.01 -1.44
C TYR A 90 -3.89 0.37 -0.82
N GLY A 91 -2.89 1.26 -0.93
CA GLY A 91 -2.95 2.63 -0.42
C GLY A 91 -3.19 3.66 -1.51
N HIS A 92 -3.46 4.89 -1.12
CA HIS A 92 -3.71 6.06 -1.96
C HIS A 92 -4.95 5.92 -2.85
N LEU A 93 -5.97 5.24 -2.34
CA LEU A 93 -7.24 5.04 -3.05
C LEU A 93 -8.15 6.29 -2.95
N ALA A 94 -9.18 6.32 -3.79
CA ALA A 94 -10.29 7.24 -3.65
C ALA A 94 -11.21 6.80 -2.48
N ARG A 95 -11.88 7.75 -1.81
CA ARG A 95 -12.78 7.43 -0.67
C ARG A 95 -13.92 6.51 -1.06
N GLU A 96 -14.41 6.63 -2.29
CA GLU A 96 -15.45 5.78 -2.87
C GLU A 96 -15.04 4.30 -2.90
N SER A 97 -13.74 4.01 -2.95
CA SER A 97 -13.21 2.65 -2.91
C SER A 97 -13.55 1.94 -1.59
N LEU A 98 -13.54 2.67 -0.47
CA LEU A 98 -13.89 2.10 0.85
C LEU A 98 -15.38 1.68 0.92
N ILE A 99 -16.24 2.38 0.16
CA ILE A 99 -17.68 2.06 0.05
C ILE A 99 -17.88 0.90 -0.92
N ALA A 100 -17.17 0.91 -2.05
CA ALA A 100 -17.27 -0.13 -3.08
C ALA A 100 -16.72 -1.47 -2.60
N SER A 101 -15.73 -1.45 -1.70
CA SER A 101 -15.08 -2.66 -1.15
C SER A 101 -15.14 -2.68 0.38
N PRO A 102 -16.34 -2.88 0.96
CA PRO A 102 -16.51 -2.94 2.41
C PRO A 102 -15.83 -4.17 3.02
N VAL A 103 -15.53 -4.10 4.31
CA VAL A 103 -14.96 -5.23 5.07
C VAL A 103 -15.82 -6.48 4.90
N GLY A 104 -15.17 -7.59 4.64
CA GLY A 104 -15.81 -8.89 4.39
C GLY A 104 -16.19 -9.17 2.93
N ARG A 105 -16.12 -8.17 2.02
CA ARG A 105 -16.33 -8.41 0.58
C ARG A 105 -15.29 -9.41 0.07
N VAL A 106 -15.76 -10.43 -0.64
CA VAL A 106 -14.91 -11.40 -1.36
C VAL A 106 -14.70 -10.89 -2.78
N LEU A 107 -13.48 -11.01 -3.27
CA LEU A 107 -13.05 -10.58 -4.60
C LEU A 107 -12.31 -11.71 -5.28
N GLU A 108 -12.57 -11.89 -6.57
CA GLU A 108 -11.78 -12.75 -7.44
C GLU A 108 -10.57 -11.99 -8.00
N ALA A 109 -9.56 -12.73 -8.49
CA ALA A 109 -8.43 -12.11 -9.18
C ALA A 109 -8.90 -11.28 -10.39
N GLY A 110 -8.41 -10.06 -10.53
CA GLY A 110 -8.81 -9.12 -11.57
C GLY A 110 -10.14 -8.40 -11.30
N GLU A 111 -10.84 -8.68 -10.21
CA GLU A 111 -12.06 -7.98 -9.85
C GLU A 111 -11.77 -6.56 -9.35
N LEU A 112 -12.64 -5.61 -9.67
CA LEU A 112 -12.50 -4.20 -9.29
C LEU A 112 -12.53 -4.05 -7.76
N LEU A 113 -11.42 -3.55 -7.21
CA LEU A 113 -11.25 -3.20 -5.81
C LEU A 113 -11.66 -1.75 -5.53
N GLY A 114 -11.26 -0.82 -6.40
CA GLY A 114 -11.51 0.60 -6.25
C GLY A 114 -10.80 1.45 -7.30
N TRP A 115 -10.52 2.69 -6.95
CA TRP A 115 -9.89 3.67 -7.84
C TRP A 115 -8.81 4.44 -7.10
N LEU A 116 -7.84 5.00 -7.85
CA LEU A 116 -6.83 5.89 -7.28
C LEU A 116 -7.43 7.24 -6.90
N GLY A 117 -7.01 7.76 -5.76
CA GLY A 117 -7.43 9.05 -5.25
C GLY A 117 -6.73 10.23 -5.92
N THR A 118 -7.32 11.42 -5.76
CA THR A 118 -6.69 12.69 -6.12
C THR A 118 -5.66 13.11 -5.05
N PRO A 119 -4.76 14.06 -5.33
CA PRO A 119 -3.82 14.55 -4.33
C PRO A 119 -4.46 15.06 -3.04
N GLU A 120 -5.66 15.66 -3.13
CA GLU A 120 -6.40 16.18 -1.97
C GLU A 120 -6.88 15.06 -1.04
N VAL A 121 -7.24 13.91 -1.61
CA VAL A 121 -7.64 12.71 -0.86
C VAL A 121 -6.41 11.98 -0.31
N ASN A 122 -5.30 12.01 -1.05
CA ASN A 122 -4.05 11.33 -0.74
C ASN A 122 -3.05 12.20 0.04
N VAL A 123 -3.55 13.04 0.91
CA VAL A 123 -2.76 13.87 1.84
C VAL A 123 -1.61 14.63 1.17
N GLY A 124 -1.82 15.05 -0.09
CA GLY A 124 -0.86 15.83 -0.89
C GLY A 124 0.07 15.00 -1.77
N TRP A 125 0.02 13.66 -1.74
CA TRP A 125 0.80 12.84 -2.67
C TRP A 125 0.23 12.87 -4.10
N PRO A 126 1.10 12.90 -5.13
CA PRO A 126 0.67 12.66 -6.50
C PRO A 126 -0.05 11.32 -6.62
N PRO A 127 -1.04 11.19 -7.54
CA PRO A 127 -1.78 9.93 -7.69
C PRO A 127 -0.87 8.76 -8.00
N HIS A 128 -0.93 7.73 -7.19
CA HIS A 128 -0.21 6.46 -7.36
C HIS A 128 -0.89 5.37 -6.51
N LEU A 129 -0.64 4.14 -6.82
CA LEU A 129 -0.96 2.99 -5.97
C LEU A 129 0.28 2.61 -5.17
N HIS A 130 0.18 2.60 -3.85
CA HIS A 130 1.09 1.84 -3.01
C HIS A 130 0.55 0.43 -2.87
N CYS A 131 1.32 -0.56 -3.32
CA CYS A 131 0.98 -1.98 -3.21
C CYS A 131 2.02 -2.70 -2.37
N GLN A 132 1.58 -3.46 -1.35
CA GLN A 132 2.48 -4.15 -0.42
C GLN A 132 1.96 -5.54 -0.09
N ILE A 133 2.85 -6.54 -0.04
CA ILE A 133 2.56 -7.87 0.51
C ILE A 133 2.95 -7.88 2.00
N ILE A 134 2.12 -8.52 2.83
CA ILE A 134 2.32 -8.59 4.27
C ILE A 134 2.04 -10.04 4.72
N THR A 135 3.00 -10.66 5.40
CA THR A 135 2.85 -12.03 5.92
C THR A 135 2.23 -12.09 7.31
N ASP A 136 2.37 -11.01 8.09
CA ASP A 136 1.81 -10.89 9.44
C ASP A 136 1.42 -9.43 9.71
N LEU A 137 0.14 -9.19 9.96
CA LEU A 137 -0.39 -7.84 10.24
C LEU A 137 0.00 -7.29 11.62
N LEU A 138 0.56 -8.09 12.51
CA LEU A 138 0.92 -7.66 13.88
C LEU A 138 -0.22 -6.96 14.64
N GLY A 139 -1.48 -7.26 14.28
CA GLY A 139 -2.67 -6.62 14.86
C GLY A 139 -3.07 -5.30 14.24
N TYR A 140 -2.38 -4.82 13.21
CA TYR A 140 -2.82 -3.62 12.46
C TYR A 140 -4.15 -3.87 11.73
N VAL A 141 -4.99 -2.83 11.66
CA VAL A 141 -6.32 -2.87 11.05
C VAL A 141 -6.52 -1.65 10.15
N GLY A 142 -6.65 -1.86 8.85
CA GLY A 142 -6.82 -0.79 7.85
C GLY A 142 -5.59 0.09 7.64
N ASP A 143 -4.46 -0.32 8.18
CA ASP A 143 -3.19 0.38 8.18
C ASP A 143 -2.05 -0.62 8.31
N TYR A 144 -0.83 -0.25 7.90
CA TYR A 144 0.41 -0.99 8.13
C TYR A 144 1.62 -0.13 7.75
N PRO A 145 2.80 -0.27 8.41
CA PRO A 145 3.99 0.48 8.02
C PRO A 145 4.37 0.27 6.55
N GLY A 146 4.42 1.34 5.75
CA GLY A 146 4.85 1.33 4.35
C GLY A 146 6.33 1.61 4.17
N VAL A 147 6.96 2.06 5.24
CA VAL A 147 8.39 2.36 5.32
C VAL A 147 8.93 1.95 6.69
N CYS A 148 10.20 1.56 6.73
CA CYS A 148 10.91 1.29 7.98
C CYS A 148 12.24 2.04 8.04
N ARG A 149 12.89 1.99 9.20
CA ARG A 149 14.28 2.46 9.34
C ARG A 149 15.21 1.48 8.62
N PRO A 150 16.25 1.95 7.92
CA PRO A 150 17.28 1.09 7.34
C PRO A 150 17.87 0.07 8.31
N SER A 151 18.04 0.45 9.57
CA SER A 151 18.52 -0.47 10.63
C SER A 151 17.57 -1.61 10.97
N GLU A 152 16.27 -1.48 10.62
CA GLU A 152 15.22 -2.48 10.86
C GLU A 152 14.91 -3.30 9.59
N ALA A 153 15.64 -3.08 8.49
CA ALA A 153 15.34 -3.59 7.15
C ALA A 153 15.13 -5.11 7.13
N GLU A 154 16.03 -5.89 7.73
CA GLU A 154 15.96 -7.35 7.72
C GLU A 154 14.64 -7.85 8.29
N GLN A 155 14.23 -7.30 9.44
CA GLN A 155 12.99 -7.69 10.11
C GLN A 155 11.74 -7.35 9.29
N TRP A 156 11.70 -6.13 8.69
CA TRP A 156 10.53 -5.67 7.95
C TRP A 156 10.42 -6.30 6.57
N LEU A 157 11.54 -6.48 5.85
CA LEU A 157 11.54 -7.13 4.54
C LEU A 157 11.19 -8.63 4.64
N ALA A 158 11.49 -9.27 5.75
CA ALA A 158 11.03 -10.65 6.00
C ALA A 158 9.50 -10.74 6.14
N ARG A 159 8.83 -9.69 6.64
CA ARG A 159 7.37 -9.61 6.75
C ARG A 159 6.70 -9.04 5.52
N CYS A 160 7.42 -8.25 4.73
CA CYS A 160 6.92 -7.57 3.54
C CYS A 160 7.73 -8.02 2.33
N PRO A 161 7.47 -9.22 1.77
CA PRO A 161 8.17 -9.69 0.57
C PRO A 161 7.88 -8.81 -0.65
N ASP A 162 8.73 -8.91 -1.67
CA ASP A 162 8.68 -8.08 -2.88
C ASP A 162 7.34 -8.21 -3.62
N PRO A 163 6.53 -7.14 -3.73
CA PRO A 163 5.25 -7.17 -4.44
C PRO A 163 5.37 -7.45 -5.94
N ASN A 164 6.54 -7.27 -6.54
CA ASN A 164 6.78 -7.63 -7.93
C ASN A 164 6.54 -9.12 -8.23
N LEU A 165 6.49 -9.98 -7.20
CA LEU A 165 6.07 -11.38 -7.33
C LEU A 165 4.63 -11.52 -7.85
N LEU A 166 3.76 -10.54 -7.59
CA LEU A 166 2.34 -10.53 -7.97
C LEU A 166 2.02 -9.65 -9.18
N LEU A 167 2.94 -8.78 -9.59
CA LEU A 167 2.74 -7.75 -10.61
C LEU A 167 3.36 -8.12 -11.98
N ARG A 168 3.61 -9.40 -12.21
CA ARG A 168 4.21 -9.92 -13.46
C ARG A 168 3.16 -10.31 -14.48
#